data_5a0d631dfc1121e58d437b3db7c2de1f
#
_entry.id   5a0d631dfc1121e58d437b3db7c2de1f
#
_cell.length_a   1.000
_cell.length_b   1.000
_cell.length_c   1.000
_cell.angle_alpha   90.00
_cell.angle_beta   90.00
_cell.angle_gamma   90.00
#
_symmetry.space_group_name_H-M   'P 1'
#
loop_
_entity.id
_entity.type
_entity.pdbx_description
1 polymer ?
#
loop_
_entity_poly.entity_id
_entity_poly.type
_entity_poly.pdbx_seq_one_letter_code
_entity_poly.pdbx_strand_id
1 'polypeptide(L)'
;MFNKIYVNFKKFIKENYKSLIVFLSLLFLLTYRLPYYIYVGGGTINLDDRIELKSNETGSYNLSYVKQIYATIPTYLLSYLNPKWDLVSVSKVAISDNEDVSDINTRERLYLEEANDFAILNAYKLAGKKIVMNSNHYK
;
A
#
# COMPACT_ATOMS: atom_id res chain seq x y z
N MET A 1 37.68 -14.19 23.34
CA MET A 1 36.69 -13.09 23.39
C MET A 1 35.27 -13.63 23.15
N PHE A 2 34.99 -14.41 22.12
CA PHE A 2 33.68 -14.97 21.79
C PHE A 2 33.04 -15.84 22.88
N ASN A 3 33.81 -16.62 23.61
CA ASN A 3 33.28 -17.52 24.65
C ASN A 3 32.69 -16.77 25.86
N LYS A 4 33.22 -15.60 26.22
CA LYS A 4 32.64 -14.75 27.29
C LYS A 4 31.33 -14.12 26.86
N ILE A 5 31.22 -13.68 25.61
CA ILE A 5 30.01 -13.09 25.06
C ILE A 5 28.89 -14.15 25.03
N TYR A 6 29.19 -15.35 24.57
CA TYR A 6 28.22 -16.46 24.53
C TYR A 6 27.70 -16.84 25.92
N VAL A 7 28.59 -16.96 26.90
CA VAL A 7 28.23 -17.31 28.29
C VAL A 7 27.36 -16.23 28.93
N ASN A 8 27.71 -14.96 28.73
CA ASN A 8 26.94 -13.83 29.26
C ASN A 8 25.56 -13.73 28.60
N PHE A 9 25.48 -13.98 27.29
CA PHE A 9 24.23 -13.98 26.55
C PHE A 9 23.29 -15.13 27.00
N LYS A 10 23.85 -16.32 27.18
CA LYS A 10 23.08 -17.47 27.71
C LYS A 10 22.57 -17.22 29.13
N LYS A 11 23.38 -16.60 29.98
CA LYS A 11 22.98 -16.21 31.32
C LYS A 11 21.88 -15.15 31.31
N PHE A 12 22.01 -14.12 30.48
CA PHE A 12 21.01 -13.06 30.29
C PHE A 12 19.65 -13.64 29.86
N ILE A 13 19.66 -14.54 28.85
CA ILE A 13 18.42 -15.23 28.41
C ILE A 13 17.80 -16.02 29.56
N LYS A 14 18.61 -16.79 30.30
CA LYS A 14 18.13 -17.64 31.37
C LYS A 14 17.54 -16.81 32.55
N GLU A 15 18.10 -15.67 32.83
CA GLU A 15 17.66 -14.79 33.93
C GLU A 15 16.41 -13.97 33.52
N ASN A 16 16.29 -13.62 32.24
CA ASN A 16 15.22 -12.73 31.75
C ASN A 16 14.22 -13.41 30.80
N TYR A 17 14.18 -14.75 30.78
CA TYR A 17 13.37 -15.47 29.76
C TYR A 17 11.87 -15.10 29.81
N LYS A 18 11.30 -14.86 31.02
CA LYS A 18 9.89 -14.46 31.16
C LYS A 18 9.63 -13.09 30.52
N SER A 19 10.49 -12.12 30.80
CA SER A 19 10.41 -10.78 30.22
C SER A 19 10.62 -10.82 28.70
N LEU A 20 11.53 -11.67 28.24
CA LEU A 20 11.83 -11.83 26.82
C LEU A 20 10.66 -12.47 26.06
N ILE A 21 9.98 -13.46 26.66
CA ILE A 21 8.75 -14.04 26.09
C ILE A 21 7.65 -12.99 25.98
N VAL A 22 7.42 -12.22 27.05
CA VAL A 22 6.42 -11.15 27.02
C VAL A 22 6.74 -10.11 25.95
N PHE A 23 8.01 -9.71 25.83
CA PHE A 23 8.46 -8.75 24.81
C PHE A 23 8.25 -9.28 23.39
N LEU A 24 8.65 -10.55 23.13
CA LEU A 24 8.46 -11.19 21.82
C LEU A 24 6.96 -11.37 21.50
N SER A 25 6.15 -11.74 22.49
CA SER A 25 4.70 -11.84 22.31
C SER A 25 4.08 -10.49 21.96
N LEU A 26 4.50 -9.42 22.64
CA LEU A 26 4.04 -8.07 22.34
C LEU A 26 4.46 -7.63 20.93
N LEU A 27 5.71 -7.88 20.56
CA LEU A 27 6.24 -7.56 19.24
C LEU A 27 5.48 -8.33 18.14
N PHE A 28 5.17 -9.60 18.39
CA PHE A 28 4.34 -10.40 17.49
C PHE A 28 2.94 -9.80 17.33
N LEU A 29 2.27 -9.45 18.42
CA LEU A 29 0.95 -8.80 18.38
C LEU A 29 0.96 -7.48 17.61
N LEU A 30 2.04 -6.69 17.72
CA LEU A 30 2.17 -5.41 17.02
C LEU A 30 2.43 -5.58 15.53
N THR A 31 3.09 -6.66 15.11
CA THR A 31 3.49 -6.89 13.71
C THR A 31 2.57 -7.86 12.97
N TYR A 32 1.72 -8.62 13.69
CA TYR A 32 0.83 -9.58 13.07
C TYR A 32 -0.17 -8.90 12.14
N ARG A 33 -0.19 -9.32 10.88
CA ARG A 33 -1.08 -8.80 9.84
C ARG A 33 -2.41 -9.55 9.85
N LEU A 34 -3.49 -8.80 9.95
CA LEU A 34 -4.85 -9.33 9.85
C LEU A 34 -5.30 -9.36 8.38
N PRO A 35 -6.27 -10.22 8.02
CA PRO A 35 -6.81 -10.29 6.67
C PRO A 35 -7.78 -9.13 6.39
N TYR A 36 -7.34 -7.90 6.66
CA TYR A 36 -8.09 -6.67 6.45
C TYR A 36 -7.20 -5.58 5.87
N TYR A 37 -7.78 -4.76 5.02
CA TYR A 37 -7.23 -3.49 4.58
C TYR A 37 -7.89 -2.34 5.33
N ILE A 38 -7.13 -1.30 5.59
CA ILE A 38 -7.62 -0.04 6.12
C ILE A 38 -7.34 1.03 5.08
N TYR A 39 -8.40 1.69 4.64
CA TYR A 39 -8.31 2.85 3.77
C TYR A 39 -8.27 4.11 4.62
N VAL A 40 -7.22 4.87 4.50
CA VAL A 40 -7.00 6.12 5.22
C VAL A 40 -6.85 7.27 4.24
N GLY A 41 -7.24 8.47 4.62
CA GLY A 41 -7.01 9.65 3.82
C GLY A 41 -5.51 9.83 3.56
N GLY A 42 -5.10 9.83 2.30
CA GLY A 42 -3.70 9.94 1.91
C GLY A 42 -3.20 11.37 1.86
N GLY A 43 -4.03 12.30 1.42
CA GLY A 43 -3.67 13.70 1.23
C GLY A 43 -3.87 14.20 -0.19
N THR A 44 -3.21 15.28 -0.53
CA THR A 44 -3.23 15.90 -1.86
C THR A 44 -1.82 16.03 -2.41
N ILE A 45 -1.69 15.77 -3.70
CA ILE A 45 -0.44 16.00 -4.46
C ILE A 45 -0.71 17.15 -5.39
N ASN A 46 0.13 18.19 -5.34
CA ASN A 46 0.10 19.28 -6.30
C ASN A 46 0.62 18.78 -7.64
N LEU A 47 -0.11 19.06 -8.72
CA LEU A 47 0.22 18.68 -10.10
C LEU A 47 0.72 19.86 -10.94
N ASP A 48 0.79 21.08 -10.40
CA ASP A 48 1.15 22.27 -11.17
C ASP A 48 2.51 22.12 -11.84
N ASP A 49 3.47 21.47 -11.17
CA ASP A 49 4.82 21.21 -11.72
C ASP A 49 4.85 20.10 -12.79
N ARG A 50 3.76 19.34 -12.95
CA ARG A 50 3.67 18.18 -13.85
C ARG A 50 2.76 18.41 -15.05
N ILE A 51 1.94 19.45 -15.00
CA ILE A 51 0.98 19.79 -16.05
C ILE A 51 1.36 21.15 -16.62
N GLU A 52 2.00 21.16 -17.79
CA GLU A 52 2.21 22.39 -18.56
C GLU A 52 0.88 22.84 -19.21
N LEU A 53 0.14 23.66 -18.52
CA LEU A 53 -1.05 24.29 -19.08
C LEU A 53 -0.64 25.63 -19.67
N LYS A 54 -0.90 25.81 -20.97
CA LYS A 54 -0.74 27.08 -21.68
C LYS A 54 -1.84 28.11 -21.37
N SER A 55 -2.56 27.95 -20.26
CA SER A 55 -3.62 28.86 -19.87
C SER A 55 -3.12 29.85 -18.82
N ASN A 56 -3.48 31.13 -18.97
CA ASN A 56 -3.24 32.19 -17.98
C ASN A 56 -4.21 32.10 -16.79
N GLU A 57 -4.73 30.90 -16.51
CA GLU A 57 -5.67 30.69 -15.41
C GLU A 57 -4.92 30.60 -14.09
N THR A 58 -5.35 31.43 -13.12
CA THR A 58 -4.87 31.38 -11.74
C THR A 58 -5.62 30.28 -11.00
N GLY A 59 -4.99 29.14 -10.82
CA GLY A 59 -5.53 28.00 -10.10
C GLY A 59 -4.44 27.00 -9.78
N SER A 60 -4.71 26.04 -8.90
CA SER A 60 -3.82 24.92 -8.62
C SER A 60 -4.54 23.60 -8.90
N TYR A 61 -3.84 22.68 -9.54
CA TYR A 61 -4.35 21.33 -9.78
C TYR A 61 -3.84 20.40 -8.69
N ASN A 62 -4.75 19.78 -7.96
CA ASN A 62 -4.43 18.88 -6.86
C ASN A 62 -5.12 17.55 -7.06
N LEU A 63 -4.33 16.46 -7.00
CA LEU A 63 -4.83 15.10 -6.97
C LEU A 63 -4.98 14.65 -5.51
N SER A 64 -6.21 14.33 -5.09
CA SER A 64 -6.43 13.66 -3.80
C SER A 64 -6.31 12.16 -3.96
N TYR A 65 -5.69 11.51 -2.98
CA TYR A 65 -5.51 10.07 -2.98
C TYR A 65 -5.88 9.44 -1.63
N VAL A 66 -6.22 8.16 -1.67
CA VAL A 66 -6.47 7.33 -0.51
C VAL A 66 -5.30 6.37 -0.35
N LYS A 67 -4.85 6.15 0.88
CA LYS A 67 -3.79 5.21 1.19
C LYS A 67 -4.39 3.92 1.74
N GLN A 68 -4.02 2.81 1.14
CA GLN A 68 -4.37 1.47 1.61
C GLN A 68 -3.22 0.89 2.42
N ILE A 69 -3.52 0.42 3.62
CA ILE A 69 -2.55 -0.23 4.51
C ILE A 69 -3.11 -1.55 5.02
N TYR A 70 -2.22 -2.52 5.28
CA TYR A 70 -2.62 -3.77 5.96
C TYR A 70 -2.99 -3.49 7.42
N ALA A 71 -4.09 -4.09 7.87
CA ALA A 71 -4.45 -4.02 9.25
C ALA A 71 -3.51 -4.90 10.10
N THR A 72 -2.91 -4.29 11.11
CA THR A 72 -2.32 -4.98 12.25
C THR A 72 -3.29 -4.92 13.41
N ILE A 73 -3.06 -5.71 14.48
CA ILE A 73 -3.95 -5.68 15.64
C ILE A 73 -4.15 -4.26 16.19
N PRO A 74 -3.11 -3.44 16.40
CA PRO A 74 -3.31 -2.07 16.84
C PRO A 74 -4.08 -1.18 15.86
N THR A 75 -3.76 -1.26 14.56
CA THR A 75 -4.43 -0.41 13.56
C THR A 75 -5.88 -0.86 13.33
N TYR A 76 -6.16 -2.16 13.47
CA TYR A 76 -7.52 -2.69 13.45
C TYR A 76 -8.37 -2.09 14.59
N LEU A 77 -7.84 -2.08 15.82
CA LEU A 77 -8.54 -1.47 16.96
C LEU A 77 -8.70 0.04 16.79
N LEU A 78 -7.68 0.73 16.28
CA LEU A 78 -7.73 2.16 16.01
C LEU A 78 -8.75 2.52 14.91
N SER A 79 -9.03 1.63 13.96
CA SER A 79 -10.05 1.89 12.92
C SER A 79 -11.44 2.07 13.50
N TYR A 80 -11.77 1.42 14.60
CA TYR A 80 -13.06 1.63 15.30
C TYR A 80 -13.15 2.98 16.01
N LEU A 81 -12.02 3.56 16.38
CA LEU A 81 -11.98 4.86 17.06
C LEU A 81 -11.94 6.03 16.06
N ASN A 82 -11.55 5.77 14.82
CA ASN A 82 -11.43 6.80 13.80
C ASN A 82 -12.47 6.60 12.69
N PRO A 83 -13.57 7.39 12.66
CA PRO A 83 -14.62 7.24 11.68
C PRO A 83 -14.21 7.60 10.23
N LYS A 84 -12.99 8.12 10.04
CA LYS A 84 -12.42 8.41 8.72
C LYS A 84 -11.65 7.23 8.10
N TRP A 85 -11.55 6.12 8.83
CA TRP A 85 -10.85 4.93 8.38
C TRP A 85 -11.87 3.85 8.00
N ASP A 86 -11.79 3.38 6.77
CA ASP A 86 -12.64 2.29 6.29
C ASP A 86 -11.90 0.97 6.41
N LEU A 87 -12.52 0.04 7.13
CA LEU A 87 -12.02 -1.32 7.31
C LEU A 87 -12.69 -2.26 6.31
N VAL A 88 -11.90 -2.87 5.43
CA VAL A 88 -12.40 -3.79 4.39
C VAL A 88 -11.68 -5.12 4.51
N SER A 89 -12.44 -6.22 4.52
CA SER A 89 -11.87 -7.57 4.49
C SER A 89 -11.16 -7.82 3.15
N VAL A 90 -10.02 -8.50 3.19
CA VAL A 90 -9.29 -8.93 1.98
C VAL A 90 -10.20 -9.74 1.06
N SER A 91 -11.07 -10.59 1.61
CA SER A 91 -12.03 -11.39 0.84
C SER A 91 -13.06 -10.57 0.04
N LYS A 92 -13.31 -9.31 0.41
CA LYS A 92 -14.18 -8.41 -0.37
C LYS A 92 -13.45 -7.75 -1.53
N VAL A 93 -12.14 -7.67 -1.48
CA VAL A 93 -11.29 -7.10 -2.53
C VAL A 93 -10.84 -8.17 -3.51
N ALA A 94 -10.74 -9.41 -3.04
CA ALA A 94 -10.44 -10.57 -3.88
C ALA A 94 -11.58 -10.85 -4.87
N ILE A 95 -11.24 -11.15 -6.12
CA ILE A 95 -12.20 -11.57 -7.17
C ILE A 95 -12.44 -13.09 -7.09
N SER A 96 -11.44 -13.82 -6.64
CA SER A 96 -11.49 -15.29 -6.49
C SER A 96 -11.11 -15.70 -5.08
N ASP A 97 -11.71 -16.80 -4.59
CA ASP A 97 -11.41 -17.35 -3.26
C ASP A 97 -9.94 -17.79 -3.09
N ASN A 98 -9.25 -18.03 -4.19
CA ASN A 98 -7.84 -18.44 -4.22
C ASN A 98 -6.88 -17.27 -4.43
N GLU A 99 -7.39 -16.05 -4.59
CA GLU A 99 -6.55 -14.85 -4.80
C GLU A 99 -5.90 -14.43 -3.48
N ASP A 100 -4.57 -14.45 -3.47
CA ASP A 100 -3.82 -13.96 -2.32
C ASP A 100 -3.57 -12.44 -2.45
N VAL A 101 -2.97 -11.89 -1.40
CA VAL A 101 -2.65 -10.46 -1.32
C VAL A 101 -1.66 -10.03 -2.41
N SER A 102 -0.75 -10.90 -2.81
CA SER A 102 0.23 -10.64 -3.88
C SER A 102 -0.46 -10.53 -5.23
N ASP A 103 -1.45 -11.38 -5.46
CA ASP A 103 -2.26 -11.40 -6.68
C ASP A 103 -3.12 -10.14 -6.78
N ILE A 104 -3.75 -9.74 -5.66
CA ILE A 104 -4.52 -8.49 -5.59
C ILE A 104 -3.64 -7.29 -5.95
N ASN A 105 -2.47 -7.15 -5.33
CA ASN A 105 -1.57 -6.04 -5.61
C ASN A 105 -1.05 -6.05 -7.06
N THR A 106 -0.81 -7.22 -7.63
CA THR A 106 -0.38 -7.37 -9.02
C THR A 106 -1.49 -6.96 -9.97
N ARG A 107 -2.71 -7.39 -9.71
CA ARG A 107 -3.89 -7.01 -10.49
C ARG A 107 -4.16 -5.51 -10.44
N GLU A 108 -4.11 -4.90 -9.26
CA GLU A 108 -4.30 -3.46 -9.09
C GLU A 108 -3.24 -2.65 -9.85
N ARG A 109 -1.98 -3.13 -9.87
CA ARG A 109 -0.93 -2.51 -10.67
C ARG A 109 -1.20 -2.62 -12.17
N LEU A 110 -1.63 -3.78 -12.64
CA LEU A 110 -1.98 -3.98 -14.05
C LEU A 110 -3.14 -3.07 -14.46
N TYR A 111 -4.17 -2.94 -13.63
CA TYR A 111 -5.28 -2.02 -13.89
C TYR A 111 -4.83 -0.56 -13.94
N LEU A 112 -3.86 -0.17 -13.11
CA LEU A 112 -3.30 1.18 -13.15
C LEU A 112 -2.53 1.42 -14.46
N GLU A 113 -1.71 0.45 -14.89
CA GLU A 113 -0.97 0.52 -16.16
C GLU A 113 -1.95 0.61 -17.34
N GLU A 114 -2.97 -0.24 -17.38
CA GLU A 114 -4.01 -0.22 -18.41
C GLU A 114 -4.77 1.11 -18.44
N ALA A 115 -5.16 1.64 -17.27
CA ALA A 115 -5.84 2.94 -17.17
C ALA A 115 -4.97 4.08 -17.69
N ASN A 116 -3.66 4.06 -17.42
CA ASN A 116 -2.72 5.04 -17.94
C ASN A 116 -2.60 4.95 -19.47
N ASP A 117 -2.51 3.75 -20.01
CA ASP A 117 -2.44 3.52 -21.45
C ASP A 117 -3.70 4.00 -22.15
N PHE A 118 -4.88 3.70 -21.61
CA PHE A 118 -6.15 4.23 -22.13
C PHE A 118 -6.25 5.75 -22.03
N ALA A 119 -5.75 6.35 -20.95
CA ALA A 119 -5.73 7.82 -20.83
C ALA A 119 -4.86 8.46 -21.88
N ILE A 120 -3.68 7.93 -22.13
CA ILE A 120 -2.76 8.38 -23.19
C ILE A 120 -3.42 8.23 -24.56
N LEU A 121 -3.97 7.07 -24.84
CA LEU A 121 -4.65 6.76 -26.08
C LEU A 121 -5.80 7.75 -26.37
N ASN A 122 -6.63 8.00 -25.38
CA ASN A 122 -7.74 8.94 -25.49
C ASN A 122 -7.24 10.39 -25.68
N ALA A 123 -6.19 10.80 -24.99
CA ALA A 123 -5.60 12.12 -25.15
C ALA A 123 -5.09 12.35 -26.59
N TYR A 124 -4.37 11.37 -27.15
CA TYR A 124 -3.90 11.45 -28.56
C TYR A 124 -5.06 11.44 -29.54
N LYS A 125 -6.09 10.62 -29.31
CA LYS A 125 -7.28 10.57 -30.15
C LYS A 125 -8.03 11.90 -30.16
N LEU A 126 -8.21 12.52 -29.00
CA LEU A 126 -8.84 13.83 -28.86
C LEU A 126 -8.00 14.95 -29.51
N ALA A 127 -6.67 14.82 -29.48
CA ALA A 127 -5.74 15.73 -30.16
C ALA A 127 -5.68 15.53 -31.70
N GLY A 128 -6.46 14.60 -32.26
CA GLY A 128 -6.49 14.31 -33.69
C GLY A 128 -5.19 13.66 -34.23
N LYS A 129 -4.36 13.12 -33.35
CA LYS A 129 -3.10 12.47 -33.75
C LYS A 129 -3.33 10.99 -34.06
N LYS A 130 -2.70 10.50 -35.14
CA LYS A 130 -2.69 9.07 -35.45
C LYS A 130 -1.80 8.33 -34.45
N ILE A 131 -2.35 7.30 -33.80
CA ILE A 131 -1.63 6.39 -32.93
C ILE A 131 -1.37 5.09 -33.69
N VAL A 132 -0.12 4.67 -33.73
CA VAL A 132 0.27 3.33 -34.21
C VAL A 132 0.48 2.48 -32.97
N MET A 133 -0.46 1.60 -32.68
CA MET A 133 -0.29 0.61 -31.62
C MET A 133 0.66 -0.48 -32.10
N ASN A 134 1.77 -0.64 -31.41
CA ASN A 134 2.68 -1.75 -31.65
C ASN A 134 2.30 -2.89 -30.69
N SER A 135 1.79 -3.98 -31.23
CA SER A 135 1.28 -5.13 -30.48
C SER A 135 2.34 -5.98 -29.75
N ASN A 136 3.58 -5.49 -29.67
CA ASN A 136 4.72 -6.25 -29.13
C ASN A 136 4.87 -6.22 -27.61
N HIS A 137 3.88 -5.75 -26.85
CA HIS A 137 4.01 -5.61 -25.39
C HIS A 137 3.41 -6.77 -24.57
N TYR A 138 2.90 -7.81 -25.24
CA TYR A 138 2.45 -9.02 -24.54
C TYR A 138 3.31 -10.22 -24.97
N LYS A 139 4.44 -10.38 -24.30
CA LYS A 139 5.15 -11.65 -24.22
C LYS A 139 5.37 -11.99 -22.75
#